data_dd99f1a1d9ecee92dcf7e8ed53060724
#
_entry.id   dd99f1a1d9ecee92dcf7e8ed53060724
#
_cell.length_a   1.000
_cell.length_b   1.000
_cell.length_c   1.000
_cell.angle_alpha   90.00
_cell.angle_beta   90.00
_cell.angle_gamma   90.00
#
_symmetry.space_group_name_H-M   'P 1'
#
loop_
_entity.id
_entity.type
_entity.pdbx_description
1 polymer ?
#
loop_
_entity_poly.entity_id
_entity_poly.type
_entity_poly.pdbx_seq_one_letter_code
_entity_poly.pdbx_strand_id
1 'polypeptide(L)'
;WCQGFSEPGAGSDLANVSTSAELKGNEYIINGSKIWTSEANKADWMYCLVRTAKTEKKQAGISFILLNLKQPNIEIKPIKLLSGQSPFCQVFFDDVLASASHRISNENDGWKVAKRLLEFERTMMADLGSEGAVDIEPIKTYKNNNGASGSGQLKLHKKIIKHEMRNHLIDLTMARTGIESNSGFSPAALTLKYISTEET
;
A
#
# COMPACT_ATOMS: atom_id res chain seq x y z
N TRP A 1 -9.61 -7.05 9.75
CA TRP A 1 -8.88 -7.52 8.55
C TRP A 1 -7.58 -6.77 8.38
N CYS A 2 -6.54 -7.45 7.88
CA CYS A 2 -5.28 -6.81 7.48
C CYS A 2 -4.78 -7.37 6.14
N GLN A 3 -3.83 -6.67 5.52
CA GLN A 3 -3.27 -6.98 4.20
C GLN A 3 -1.91 -7.67 4.33
N GLY A 4 -1.78 -8.90 3.84
CA GLY A 4 -0.55 -9.68 3.81
C GLY A 4 0.07 -9.74 2.41
N PHE A 5 0.64 -8.63 1.91
CA PHE A 5 1.22 -8.56 0.58
C PHE A 5 2.75 -8.57 0.63
N SER A 6 3.34 -7.51 1.16
CA SER A 6 4.79 -7.31 1.17
C SER A 6 5.54 -8.37 1.99
N GLU A 7 6.73 -8.72 1.51
CA GLU A 7 7.69 -9.58 2.20
C GLU A 7 9.05 -8.88 2.27
N PRO A 8 9.98 -9.31 3.13
CA PRO A 8 11.33 -8.74 3.16
C PRO A 8 12.02 -8.71 1.79
N GLY A 9 11.73 -9.70 0.91
CA GLY A 9 12.26 -9.81 -0.45
C GLY A 9 11.28 -9.40 -1.55
N ALA A 10 10.08 -8.87 -1.22
CA ALA A 10 9.03 -8.54 -2.17
C ALA A 10 8.25 -7.31 -1.73
N GLY A 11 8.79 -6.15 -2.00
CA GLY A 11 8.17 -4.84 -1.81
C GLY A 11 7.72 -4.26 -3.16
N SER A 12 8.56 -3.41 -3.77
CA SER A 12 8.28 -2.85 -5.10
C SER A 12 8.14 -3.93 -6.18
N ASP A 13 8.96 -4.99 -6.14
CA ASP A 13 8.74 -6.22 -6.92
C ASP A 13 7.80 -7.17 -6.15
N LEU A 14 6.54 -6.79 -6.01
CA LEU A 14 5.55 -7.58 -5.28
C LEU A 14 5.35 -8.98 -5.91
N ALA A 15 5.56 -9.14 -7.20
CA ALA A 15 5.47 -10.44 -7.86
C ALA A 15 6.52 -11.45 -7.38
N ASN A 16 7.52 -11.00 -6.63
CA ASN A 16 8.56 -11.85 -6.04
C ASN A 16 8.15 -12.49 -4.68
N VAL A 17 6.88 -12.44 -4.29
CA VAL A 17 6.40 -13.10 -3.06
C VAL A 17 6.83 -14.57 -3.05
N SER A 18 7.34 -15.00 -1.90
CA SER A 18 7.91 -16.33 -1.65
C SER A 18 7.16 -17.12 -0.59
N THR A 19 6.31 -16.47 0.23
CA THR A 19 5.43 -17.19 1.17
C THR A 19 4.68 -18.26 0.41
N SER A 20 4.99 -19.52 0.70
CA SER A 20 4.47 -20.68 -0.02
C SER A 20 3.09 -21.09 0.50
N ALA A 21 2.28 -21.69 -0.37
CA ALA A 21 1.04 -22.36 0.00
C ALA A 21 0.92 -23.66 -0.83
N GLU A 22 1.01 -24.79 -0.15
CA GLU A 22 0.87 -26.12 -0.75
C GLU A 22 -0.53 -26.65 -0.46
N LEU A 23 -1.28 -27.03 -1.50
CA LEU A 23 -2.60 -27.63 -1.34
C LEU A 23 -2.47 -29.11 -0.97
N LYS A 24 -2.99 -29.50 0.20
CA LYS A 24 -3.09 -30.90 0.65
C LYS A 24 -4.55 -31.22 0.97
N GLY A 25 -5.14 -32.05 0.13
CA GLY A 25 -6.57 -32.35 0.25
C GLY A 25 -7.42 -31.07 0.04
N ASN A 26 -8.08 -30.61 1.09
CA ASN A 26 -8.94 -29.43 1.04
C ASN A 26 -8.36 -28.23 1.82
N GLU A 27 -7.07 -28.25 2.15
CA GLU A 27 -6.40 -27.22 2.93
C GLU A 27 -5.07 -26.81 2.31
N TYR A 28 -4.74 -25.55 2.38
CA TYR A 28 -3.40 -25.02 2.10
C TYR A 28 -2.55 -25.07 3.35
N ILE A 29 -1.31 -25.52 3.23
CA ILE A 29 -0.26 -25.37 4.23
C ILE A 29 0.60 -24.18 3.82
N ILE A 30 0.66 -23.16 4.66
CA ILE A 30 1.29 -21.86 4.37
C ILE A 30 2.53 -21.69 5.22
N ASN A 31 3.66 -21.36 4.57
CA ASN A 31 4.95 -21.11 5.18
C ASN A 31 5.61 -19.86 4.63
N GLY A 32 6.17 -19.01 5.51
CA GLY A 32 6.87 -17.79 5.11
C GLY A 32 6.63 -16.62 6.05
N SER A 33 6.72 -15.41 5.54
CA SER A 33 6.46 -14.20 6.34
C SER A 33 5.98 -13.02 5.52
N LYS A 34 5.20 -12.16 6.16
CA LYS A 34 4.77 -10.85 5.63
C LYS A 34 5.33 -9.74 6.49
N ILE A 35 5.60 -8.59 5.88
CA ILE A 35 6.11 -7.41 6.57
C ILE A 35 5.30 -6.17 6.19
N TRP A 36 5.39 -5.13 7.01
CA TRP A 36 4.65 -3.87 6.86
C TRP A 36 3.13 -4.07 6.89
N THR A 37 2.67 -5.13 7.56
CA THR A 37 1.24 -5.42 7.70
C THR A 37 0.62 -4.50 8.74
N SER A 38 -0.19 -3.57 8.28
CA SER A 38 -0.87 -2.59 9.16
C SER A 38 -1.81 -3.31 10.11
N GLU A 39 -1.70 -3.01 11.43
CA GLU A 39 -2.61 -3.44 12.48
C GLU A 39 -2.85 -4.97 12.55
N ALA A 40 -1.90 -5.81 12.10
CA ALA A 40 -2.05 -7.26 12.11
C ALA A 40 -2.28 -7.82 13.53
N ASN A 41 -1.72 -7.17 14.55
CA ASN A 41 -1.90 -7.54 15.95
C ASN A 41 -3.33 -7.30 16.49
N LYS A 42 -4.15 -6.56 15.75
CA LYS A 42 -5.56 -6.28 16.08
C LYS A 42 -6.53 -6.97 15.12
N ALA A 43 -6.04 -7.54 14.02
CA ALA A 43 -6.85 -8.20 13.02
C ALA A 43 -7.13 -9.67 13.39
N ASP A 44 -8.30 -10.17 13.02
CA ASP A 44 -8.65 -11.60 13.12
C ASP A 44 -8.36 -12.34 11.82
N TRP A 45 -8.43 -11.66 10.69
CA TRP A 45 -8.27 -12.21 9.36
C TRP A 45 -7.29 -11.40 8.52
N MET A 46 -6.58 -12.09 7.65
CA MET A 46 -5.68 -11.51 6.66
C MET A 46 -6.11 -11.96 5.26
N TYR A 47 -6.10 -11.04 4.31
CA TYR A 47 -6.07 -11.40 2.90
C TYR A 47 -4.62 -11.40 2.42
N CYS A 48 -4.18 -12.55 1.92
CA CYS A 48 -2.77 -12.86 1.74
C CYS A 48 -2.44 -13.25 0.30
N LEU A 49 -1.35 -12.71 -0.26
CA LEU A 49 -0.75 -13.21 -1.49
C LEU A 49 0.27 -14.31 -1.15
N VAL A 50 0.12 -15.47 -1.78
CA VAL A 50 0.96 -16.63 -1.54
C VAL A 50 1.44 -17.25 -2.85
N ARG A 51 2.57 -17.93 -2.81
CA ARG A 51 3.15 -18.67 -3.92
C ARG A 51 2.59 -20.09 -3.95
N THR A 52 1.72 -20.39 -4.90
CA THR A 52 1.15 -21.74 -5.11
C THR A 52 1.85 -22.52 -6.23
N ALA A 53 2.53 -21.82 -7.15
CA ALA A 53 3.33 -22.46 -8.18
C ALA A 53 4.58 -21.64 -8.55
N LYS A 54 5.64 -22.32 -8.98
CA LYS A 54 6.80 -21.72 -9.62
C LYS A 54 6.61 -21.77 -11.13
N THR A 55 6.57 -20.62 -11.77
CA THR A 55 6.33 -20.47 -13.21
C THR A 55 7.35 -19.49 -13.81
N GLU A 56 7.54 -19.50 -15.12
CA GLU A 56 8.41 -18.54 -15.83
C GLU A 56 8.00 -17.08 -15.55
N LYS A 57 6.69 -16.82 -15.55
CA LYS A 57 6.14 -15.50 -15.17
C LYS A 57 5.80 -15.51 -13.69
N LYS A 58 6.57 -14.79 -12.88
CA LYS A 58 6.38 -14.70 -11.42
C LYS A 58 4.90 -14.49 -11.00
N GLN A 59 4.17 -13.69 -11.75
CA GLN A 59 2.76 -13.37 -11.48
C GLN A 59 1.82 -14.56 -11.63
N ALA A 60 2.13 -15.52 -12.49
CA ALA A 60 1.24 -16.64 -12.82
C ALA A 60 1.20 -17.74 -11.75
N GLY A 61 2.07 -17.70 -10.76
CA GLY A 61 2.09 -18.69 -9.66
C GLY A 61 1.63 -18.12 -8.32
N ILE A 62 0.84 -17.05 -8.31
CA ILE A 62 0.38 -16.38 -7.10
C ILE A 62 -1.12 -16.63 -6.92
N SER A 63 -1.51 -17.04 -5.71
CA SER A 63 -2.90 -17.17 -5.28
C SER A 63 -3.24 -16.14 -4.19
N PHE A 64 -4.52 -15.85 -4.04
CA PHE A 64 -5.07 -14.93 -3.05
C PHE A 64 -5.91 -15.73 -2.05
N ILE A 65 -5.47 -15.79 -0.80
CA ILE A 65 -6.10 -16.63 0.23
C ILE A 65 -6.50 -15.78 1.43
N LEU A 66 -7.68 -16.05 1.97
CA LEU A 66 -8.14 -15.49 3.23
C LEU A 66 -7.67 -16.39 4.37
N LEU A 67 -6.96 -15.83 5.34
CA LEU A 67 -6.28 -16.53 6.40
C LEU A 67 -6.79 -16.07 7.77
N ASN A 68 -7.21 -17.01 8.61
CA ASN A 68 -7.52 -16.73 9.99
C ASN A 68 -6.21 -16.58 10.78
N LEU A 69 -6.03 -15.44 11.45
CA LEU A 69 -4.83 -15.14 12.24
C LEU A 69 -4.84 -15.74 13.66
N LYS A 70 -5.96 -16.31 14.09
CA LYS A 70 -6.11 -16.93 15.42
C LYS A 70 -5.67 -18.40 15.40
N GLN A 71 -4.45 -18.65 14.92
CA GLN A 71 -3.82 -19.98 14.88
C GLN A 71 -2.51 -19.98 15.68
N PRO A 72 -2.16 -21.10 16.34
CA PRO A 72 -0.97 -21.15 17.20
C PRO A 72 0.34 -21.00 16.42
N ASN A 73 0.35 -21.32 15.13
CA ASN A 73 1.52 -21.32 14.25
C ASN A 73 1.73 -19.97 13.54
N ILE A 74 1.07 -18.92 14.01
CA ILE A 74 1.25 -17.55 13.52
C ILE A 74 1.89 -16.72 14.61
N GLU A 75 3.05 -16.15 14.31
CA GLU A 75 3.71 -15.18 15.19
C GLU A 75 3.58 -13.78 14.58
N ILE A 76 3.08 -12.80 15.36
CA ILE A 76 2.90 -11.41 14.94
C ILE A 76 3.83 -10.53 15.78
N LYS A 77 4.80 -9.88 15.13
CA LYS A 77 5.77 -8.97 15.75
C LYS A 77 5.53 -7.52 15.34
N PRO A 78 5.10 -6.66 16.26
CA PRO A 78 5.00 -5.22 15.97
C PRO A 78 6.36 -4.60 15.64
N ILE A 79 6.39 -3.72 14.63
CA ILE A 79 7.58 -2.98 14.19
C ILE A 79 7.55 -1.60 14.84
N LYS A 80 8.54 -1.30 15.69
CA LYS A 80 8.65 -0.02 16.36
C LYS A 80 9.24 1.02 15.40
N LEU A 81 8.49 2.09 15.15
CA LEU A 81 8.93 3.24 14.36
C LEU A 81 9.73 4.25 15.19
N LEU A 82 10.39 5.21 14.53
CA LEU A 82 11.08 6.33 15.19
C LEU A 82 10.15 7.16 16.07
N SER A 83 8.87 7.27 15.70
CA SER A 83 7.83 7.91 16.51
C SER A 83 7.52 7.19 17.83
N GLY A 84 8.07 5.98 18.04
CA GLY A 84 7.75 5.12 19.18
C GLY A 84 6.49 4.28 19.00
N GLN A 85 5.68 4.54 17.98
CA GLN A 85 4.48 3.77 17.65
C GLN A 85 4.82 2.50 16.87
N SER A 86 3.90 1.55 16.83
CA SER A 86 4.05 0.26 16.13
C SER A 86 2.79 -0.08 15.32
N PRO A 87 2.40 0.75 14.31
CA PRO A 87 1.21 0.49 13.51
C PRO A 87 1.39 -0.65 12.52
N PHE A 88 2.63 -1.06 12.25
CA PHE A 88 2.97 -2.13 11.32
C PHE A 88 3.50 -3.34 12.06
N CYS A 89 3.28 -4.51 11.47
CA CYS A 89 3.77 -5.78 12.00
C CYS A 89 4.52 -6.57 10.93
N GLN A 90 5.42 -7.43 11.39
CA GLN A 90 5.87 -8.59 10.65
C GLN A 90 5.08 -9.80 11.14
N VAL A 91 4.62 -10.64 10.22
CA VAL A 91 3.80 -11.83 10.50
C VAL A 91 4.53 -13.05 9.95
N PHE A 92 4.72 -14.06 10.76
CA PHE A 92 5.41 -15.32 10.41
C PHE A 92 4.40 -16.45 10.37
N PHE A 93 4.54 -17.33 9.38
CA PHE A 93 3.72 -18.51 9.16
C PHE A 93 4.59 -19.77 9.19
N ASP A 94 4.21 -20.73 10.04
CA ASP A 94 4.87 -22.02 10.18
C ASP A 94 3.79 -23.12 10.13
N ASP A 95 3.66 -23.78 8.98
CA ASP A 95 2.61 -24.76 8.67
C ASP A 95 1.19 -24.29 9.00
N VAL A 96 0.90 -23.04 8.66
CA VAL A 96 -0.41 -22.43 8.93
C VAL A 96 -1.45 -22.97 7.95
N LEU A 97 -2.65 -23.33 8.45
CA LEU A 97 -3.71 -23.92 7.66
C LEU A 97 -4.70 -22.89 7.15
N ALA A 98 -5.10 -23.03 5.89
CA ALA A 98 -6.21 -22.29 5.31
C ALA A 98 -7.06 -23.20 4.43
N SER A 99 -8.39 -23.17 4.61
CA SER A 99 -9.31 -23.95 3.76
C SER A 99 -9.16 -23.53 2.29
N ALA A 100 -9.20 -24.50 1.38
CA ALA A 100 -9.24 -24.25 -0.07
C ALA A 100 -10.44 -23.37 -0.48
N SER A 101 -11.53 -23.42 0.28
CA SER A 101 -12.71 -22.54 0.08
C SER A 101 -12.44 -21.07 0.39
N HIS A 102 -11.40 -20.75 1.12
CA HIS A 102 -10.97 -19.38 1.43
C HIS A 102 -10.08 -18.77 0.34
N ARG A 103 -9.82 -19.49 -0.74
CA ARG A 103 -9.13 -18.93 -1.91
C ARG A 103 -10.09 -18.06 -2.71
N ILE A 104 -9.67 -16.86 -3.03
CA ILE A 104 -10.39 -15.92 -3.90
C ILE A 104 -9.93 -16.15 -5.34
N SER A 105 -10.86 -16.40 -6.25
CA SER A 105 -10.60 -16.75 -7.65
C SER A 105 -10.00 -18.16 -7.83
N ASN A 106 -9.53 -18.48 -9.05
CA ASN A 106 -8.84 -19.73 -9.31
C ASN A 106 -7.43 -19.75 -8.72
N GLU A 107 -6.90 -20.93 -8.52
CA GLU A 107 -5.50 -21.08 -8.12
C GLU A 107 -4.58 -20.44 -9.17
N ASN A 108 -3.54 -19.76 -8.71
CA ASN A 108 -2.60 -18.98 -9.53
C ASN A 108 -3.17 -17.71 -10.21
N ASP A 109 -4.43 -17.36 -9.97
CA ASP A 109 -5.06 -16.12 -10.47
C ASP A 109 -5.03 -14.95 -9.47
N GLY A 110 -4.41 -15.13 -8.31
CA GLY A 110 -4.36 -14.14 -7.23
C GLY A 110 -3.74 -12.81 -7.63
N TRP A 111 -2.84 -12.80 -8.60
CA TRP A 111 -2.26 -11.57 -9.12
C TRP A 111 -3.29 -10.63 -9.76
N LYS A 112 -4.32 -11.18 -10.42
CA LYS A 112 -5.42 -10.40 -11.01
C LYS A 112 -6.24 -9.73 -9.91
N VAL A 113 -6.52 -10.47 -8.82
CA VAL A 113 -7.23 -9.96 -7.65
C VAL A 113 -6.43 -8.84 -6.97
N ALA A 114 -5.13 -9.07 -6.74
CA ALA A 114 -4.25 -8.07 -6.15
C ALA A 114 -4.17 -6.78 -6.98
N LYS A 115 -4.02 -6.88 -8.29
CA LYS A 115 -4.02 -5.69 -9.17
C LYS A 115 -5.30 -4.88 -9.01
N ARG A 116 -6.45 -5.54 -9.01
CA ARG A 116 -7.74 -4.86 -8.87
C ARG A 116 -7.85 -4.14 -7.52
N LEU A 117 -7.43 -4.80 -6.43
CA LEU A 117 -7.41 -4.18 -5.11
C LEU A 117 -6.48 -2.97 -5.05
N LEU A 118 -5.27 -3.09 -5.58
CA LEU A 118 -4.30 -2.00 -5.63
C LEU A 118 -4.74 -0.82 -6.52
N GLU A 119 -5.57 -1.06 -7.54
CA GLU A 119 -6.21 0.01 -8.32
C GLU A 119 -7.17 0.83 -7.45
N PHE A 120 -8.04 0.17 -6.68
CA PHE A 120 -8.93 0.86 -5.73
C PHE A 120 -8.16 1.61 -4.64
N GLU A 121 -7.13 0.99 -4.09
CA GLU A 121 -6.27 1.62 -3.08
C GLU A 121 -5.62 2.91 -3.62
N ARG A 122 -5.09 2.89 -4.84
CA ARG A 122 -4.51 4.10 -5.47
C ARG A 122 -5.54 5.20 -5.68
N THR A 123 -6.76 4.85 -6.12
CA THR A 123 -7.85 5.82 -6.28
C THR A 123 -8.20 6.45 -4.94
N MET A 124 -8.39 5.64 -3.91
CA MET A 124 -8.68 6.12 -2.56
C MET A 124 -7.56 7.02 -2.00
N MET A 125 -6.29 6.66 -2.22
CA MET A 125 -5.15 7.47 -1.80
C MET A 125 -5.04 8.79 -2.56
N ALA A 126 -5.45 8.82 -3.84
CA ALA A 126 -5.50 10.05 -4.62
C ALA A 126 -6.59 10.99 -4.08
N ASP A 127 -7.76 10.46 -3.71
CA ASP A 127 -8.85 11.24 -3.12
C ASP A 127 -8.44 11.81 -1.74
N LEU A 128 -7.81 10.99 -0.88
CA LEU A 128 -7.27 11.45 0.41
C LEU A 128 -6.17 12.52 0.24
N GLY A 129 -5.36 12.43 -0.79
CA GLY A 129 -4.34 13.44 -1.12
C GLY A 129 -4.93 14.77 -1.58
N SER A 130 -6.15 14.79 -2.11
CA SER A 130 -6.85 16.01 -2.50
C SER A 130 -7.45 16.76 -1.30
N GLU A 131 -7.81 16.06 -0.22
CA GLU A 131 -8.28 16.67 1.02
C GLU A 131 -7.14 17.21 1.90
N GLY A 132 -5.93 16.72 1.72
CA GLY A 132 -4.72 17.17 2.40
C GLY A 132 -4.03 18.32 1.68
N ALA A 133 -4.75 19.40 1.35
CA ALA A 133 -4.09 20.66 1.05
C ALA A 133 -3.23 21.02 2.26
N VAL A 134 -1.90 20.94 2.09
CA VAL A 134 -0.98 21.36 3.16
C VAL A 134 -1.38 22.75 3.55
N ASP A 135 -1.84 22.92 4.78
CA ASP A 135 -2.22 24.23 5.30
C ASP A 135 -0.98 25.13 5.29
N ILE A 136 -0.94 26.06 4.33
CA ILE A 136 0.14 27.03 4.21
C ILE A 136 -0.03 28.23 5.14
N GLU A 137 -1.13 28.31 5.91
CA GLU A 137 -1.36 29.39 6.87
C GLU A 137 -0.24 29.49 7.93
N PRO A 138 0.30 28.39 8.49
CA PRO A 138 1.47 28.50 9.37
C PRO A 138 2.68 29.13 8.68
N ILE A 139 2.90 28.87 7.38
CA ILE A 139 3.98 29.45 6.60
C ILE A 139 3.74 30.93 6.35
N LYS A 140 2.51 31.33 6.03
CA LYS A 140 2.11 32.72 5.86
C LYS A 140 2.23 33.51 7.16
N THR A 141 1.77 32.92 8.27
CA THR A 141 1.87 33.48 9.62
C THR A 141 3.32 33.66 10.04
N TYR A 142 4.19 32.66 9.80
CA TYR A 142 5.62 32.76 10.07
C TYR A 142 6.27 33.89 9.27
N LYS A 143 5.94 34.04 7.99
CA LYS A 143 6.42 35.11 7.13
C LYS A 143 6.03 36.49 7.67
N ASN A 144 4.79 36.65 8.06
CA ASN A 144 4.24 37.92 8.56
C ASN A 144 4.88 38.33 9.90
N ASN A 145 5.12 37.34 10.79
CA ASN A 145 5.60 37.60 12.16
C ASN A 145 7.13 37.79 12.24
N ASN A 146 7.89 37.19 11.33
CA ASN A 146 9.36 37.15 11.45
C ASN A 146 10.12 38.03 10.44
N GLY A 147 9.42 38.80 9.62
CA GLY A 147 10.02 39.82 8.74
C GLY A 147 11.24 39.32 7.95
N ALA A 148 11.19 38.10 7.42
CA ALA A 148 12.33 37.44 6.77
C ALA A 148 12.87 38.31 5.64
N SER A 149 14.03 38.89 5.83
CA SER A 149 14.76 39.64 4.79
C SER A 149 15.79 38.78 4.07
N GLY A 150 16.00 39.04 2.78
CA GLY A 150 17.08 38.45 2.00
C GLY A 150 16.83 37.02 1.49
N SER A 151 17.86 36.17 1.51
CA SER A 151 17.88 34.86 0.87
C SER A 151 16.86 33.85 1.45
N GLY A 152 16.54 33.97 2.73
CA GLY A 152 15.56 33.12 3.40
C GLY A 152 14.14 33.37 2.90
N GLN A 153 13.77 34.64 2.70
CA GLN A 153 12.47 35.03 2.14
C GLN A 153 12.29 34.52 0.72
N LEU A 154 13.33 34.61 -0.09
CA LEU A 154 13.30 34.10 -1.47
C LEU A 154 13.14 32.57 -1.51
N LYS A 155 13.81 31.84 -0.63
CA LYS A 155 13.66 30.36 -0.51
C LYS A 155 12.24 29.98 -0.10
N LEU A 156 11.66 30.68 0.88
CA LEU A 156 10.29 30.45 1.32
C LEU A 156 9.28 30.75 0.21
N HIS A 157 9.42 31.88 -0.50
CA HIS A 157 8.58 32.19 -1.65
C HIS A 157 8.63 31.12 -2.75
N LYS A 158 9.83 30.63 -3.09
CA LYS A 158 9.98 29.56 -4.08
C LYS A 158 9.28 28.28 -3.66
N LYS A 159 9.33 27.90 -2.37
CA LYS A 159 8.62 26.73 -1.85
C LYS A 159 7.10 26.89 -1.90
N ILE A 160 6.57 28.07 -1.54
CA ILE A 160 5.15 28.36 -1.60
C ILE A 160 4.66 28.29 -3.06
N ILE A 161 5.36 28.97 -3.99
CA ILE A 161 5.01 28.96 -5.41
C ILE A 161 5.04 27.52 -5.96
N LYS A 162 6.07 26.75 -5.64
CA LYS A 162 6.18 25.35 -6.07
C LYS A 162 5.00 24.52 -5.57
N HIS A 163 4.58 24.71 -4.32
CA HIS A 163 3.44 24.03 -3.72
C HIS A 163 2.12 24.41 -4.40
N GLU A 164 1.89 25.70 -4.62
CA GLU A 164 0.69 26.21 -5.33
C GLU A 164 0.62 25.70 -6.77
N MET A 165 1.76 25.72 -7.49
CA MET A 165 1.83 25.16 -8.84
C MET A 165 1.55 23.66 -8.87
N ARG A 166 2.05 22.91 -7.88
CA ARG A 166 1.77 21.48 -7.77
C ARG A 166 0.29 21.21 -7.57
N ASN A 167 -0.36 21.92 -6.64
CA ASN A 167 -1.80 21.74 -6.38
C ASN A 167 -2.61 22.08 -7.63
N HIS A 168 -2.29 23.17 -8.32
CA HIS A 168 -2.94 23.53 -9.58
C HIS A 168 -2.73 22.47 -10.67
N LEU A 169 -1.54 21.86 -10.75
CA LEU A 169 -1.27 20.78 -11.71
C LEU A 169 -2.08 19.51 -11.36
N ILE A 170 -2.25 19.20 -10.07
CA ILE A 170 -3.11 18.11 -9.60
C ILE A 170 -4.55 18.38 -10.05
N ASP A 171 -5.08 19.55 -9.76
CA ASP A 171 -6.46 19.94 -10.13
C ASP A 171 -6.69 19.88 -11.64
N LEU A 172 -5.74 20.40 -12.43
CA LEU A 172 -5.81 20.32 -13.90
C LEU A 172 -5.74 18.88 -14.40
N THR A 173 -4.93 18.02 -13.77
CA THR A 173 -4.82 16.61 -14.14
C THR A 173 -6.13 15.89 -13.83
N MET A 174 -6.72 16.13 -12.66
CA MET A 174 -8.01 15.59 -12.26
C MET A 174 -9.12 16.04 -13.20
N ALA A 175 -9.18 17.35 -13.52
CA ALA A 175 -10.17 17.90 -14.44
C ALA A 175 -10.05 17.36 -15.87
N ARG A 176 -8.81 17.15 -16.38
CA ARG A 176 -8.58 16.63 -17.73
C ARG A 176 -8.86 15.16 -17.90
N THR A 177 -8.60 14.37 -16.85
CA THR A 177 -8.72 12.91 -16.93
C THR A 177 -10.10 12.42 -16.58
N GLY A 178 -10.98 13.33 -16.09
CA GLY A 178 -12.31 13.00 -15.61
C GLY A 178 -12.22 11.77 -14.70
N ILE A 179 -12.10 11.93 -13.40
CA ILE A 179 -12.15 10.79 -12.47
C ILE A 179 -13.57 10.23 -12.48
N GLU A 180 -14.08 9.90 -13.64
CA GLU A 180 -15.21 9.02 -13.83
C GLU A 180 -14.67 7.60 -13.88
N SER A 181 -14.38 7.10 -12.71
CA SER A 181 -13.78 5.79 -12.52
C SER A 181 -14.83 4.70 -12.51
N ASN A 182 -15.32 4.32 -13.64
CA ASN A 182 -16.03 3.05 -13.75
C ASN A 182 -15.33 2.02 -14.64
N SER A 183 -14.16 2.28 -15.14
CA SER A 183 -13.47 1.34 -16.02
C SER A 183 -11.96 1.40 -15.85
N GLY A 184 -11.41 0.54 -14.96
CA GLY A 184 -10.02 0.14 -15.05
C GLY A 184 -8.98 1.24 -14.78
N PHE A 185 -7.74 0.85 -14.82
CA PHE A 185 -6.51 1.60 -14.65
C PHE A 185 -6.57 3.07 -15.13
N SER A 186 -6.54 4.02 -14.19
CA SER A 186 -6.44 5.44 -14.48
C SER A 186 -4.98 5.91 -14.45
N PRO A 187 -4.40 6.34 -15.59
CA PRO A 187 -3.08 6.98 -15.60
C PRO A 187 -2.99 8.22 -14.69
N ALA A 188 -4.11 8.89 -14.48
CA ALA A 188 -4.22 10.05 -13.59
C ALA A 188 -3.93 9.70 -12.14
N ALA A 189 -4.49 8.60 -11.62
CA ALA A 189 -4.23 8.17 -10.25
C ALA A 189 -2.74 7.84 -10.01
N LEU A 190 -2.04 7.29 -11.01
CA LEU A 190 -0.60 7.06 -10.96
C LEU A 190 0.19 8.36 -10.95
N THR A 191 -0.18 9.32 -11.79
CA THR A 191 0.47 10.63 -11.87
C THR A 191 0.28 11.40 -10.57
N LEU A 192 -0.94 11.39 -10.00
CA LEU A 192 -1.24 12.01 -8.71
C LEU A 192 -0.45 11.39 -7.58
N LYS A 193 -0.37 10.05 -7.52
CA LYS A 193 0.45 9.36 -6.54
C LYS A 193 1.93 9.73 -6.67
N TYR A 194 2.47 9.75 -7.89
CA TYR A 194 3.85 10.16 -8.15
C TYR A 194 4.11 11.58 -7.65
N ILE A 195 3.29 12.54 -8.03
CA ILE A 195 3.42 13.94 -7.62
C ILE A 195 3.33 14.09 -6.10
N SER A 196 2.45 13.32 -5.42
CA SER A 196 2.26 13.41 -3.97
C SER A 196 3.38 12.74 -3.16
N THR A 197 4.14 11.80 -3.73
CA THR A 197 5.16 11.01 -3.01
C THR A 197 6.60 11.49 -3.24
N GLU A 198 6.86 12.31 -4.26
CA GLU A 198 8.20 12.81 -4.58
C GLU A 198 8.71 13.94 -3.64
N GLU A 199 7.91 14.38 -2.66
CA GLU A 199 8.25 15.51 -1.78
C GLU A 199 8.33 15.15 -0.29
N THR A 200 8.44 13.87 0.06
CA THR A 200 8.80 13.44 1.41
C THR A 200 10.27 13.08 1.47
#